data_afd24a129f6c70d850f8932761ae3009
#
_entry.id   afd24a129f6c70d850f8932761ae3009
#
_cell.length_a   1.000
_cell.length_b   1.000
_cell.length_c   1.000
_cell.angle_alpha   90.00
_cell.angle_beta   90.00
_cell.angle_gamma   90.00
#
_symmetry.space_group_name_H-M   'P 1'
#
loop_
_entity.id
_entity.type
_entity.pdbx_description
1 polymer ?
#
loop_
_entity_poly.entity_id
_entity_poly.type
_entity_poly.pdbx_seq_one_letter_code
_entity_poly.pdbx_strand_id
1 'polypeptide(L)'
;MASAVLVGVGPAYGLNAIMVSTPFGALFTSCQTMSIVTTGAMSVAAAEVLSQWRGEERVAALAVLTLLIGVFQLLLGVLRLGFLTRFISNAVMTGFLTGIGVNIILGQLGDLTGYQSGRLRNLAKTADLIANPHSIDVPTTIVGVFTIVMILALDRSPLRRLSALVALAVAGAAVWLLHLDSVALVGSLGELPNSLPIPALPELQRIPALIFGAVAVGIVGLIQAAGVSQLYPNPDGSYPSPSQDFAAQGAANIAGGFFRALPAGGSLSMTALINNSGGRTRWANVAMALFVAVGVLLFANLLIYIPMPSLAALLILAGFGALRFGAIAVVGQTGGQSRVIMVLTFVATLLFSIQQAVALGVVAAFIAYVYRSANDIRLKQVKRTSDGHYEEVDPPDTLPSDAVTVLNTYGNVFFAGASTLRKELPSAAGSHRPVVVLRLRHQDRAGSTFLKVVDDYADEVRRAGGELFLSGVSPELMDQMERTGQLERLGASHVFPADAVIHRASEQAFAAGSQWLKTHRAKAEQHQDS
;
A
#
# COMPACT_ATOMS: atom_id res chain seq x y z
N MET A 1 -3.90 18.50 -18.75
CA MET A 1 -3.38 19.88 -18.70
C MET A 1 -2.96 20.23 -17.28
N ALA A 2 -3.86 20.32 -16.30
CA ALA A 2 -3.53 20.68 -14.91
C ALA A 2 -2.38 19.86 -14.30
N SER A 3 -2.32 18.55 -14.54
CA SER A 3 -1.20 17.70 -14.12
C SER A 3 0.16 18.08 -14.73
N ALA A 4 0.17 18.63 -15.94
CA ALA A 4 1.40 19.08 -16.59
C ALA A 4 1.92 20.38 -15.94
N VAL A 5 1.00 21.26 -15.58
CA VAL A 5 1.30 22.47 -14.81
C VAL A 5 1.93 22.10 -13.45
N LEU A 6 1.38 21.10 -12.76
CA LEU A 6 1.97 20.59 -11.52
C LEU A 6 3.43 20.14 -11.70
N VAL A 7 3.72 19.49 -12.83
CA VAL A 7 5.08 19.03 -13.15
C VAL A 7 5.98 20.18 -13.60
N GLY A 8 5.41 21.35 -13.88
CA GLY A 8 6.13 22.53 -14.39
C GLY A 8 6.56 22.37 -15.86
N VAL A 9 5.72 21.70 -16.64
CA VAL A 9 5.87 21.55 -18.10
C VAL A 9 4.61 22.03 -18.81
N GLY A 10 4.73 22.26 -20.12
CA GLY A 10 3.59 22.73 -20.92
C GLY A 10 2.39 21.78 -20.88
N PRO A 11 1.16 22.29 -20.99
CA PRO A 11 -0.08 21.51 -20.91
C PRO A 11 -0.17 20.37 -21.93
N ALA A 12 0.50 20.50 -23.06
CA ALA A 12 0.61 19.52 -24.14
C ALA A 12 1.04 18.14 -23.66
N TYR A 13 2.05 18.09 -22.78
CA TYR A 13 2.62 16.83 -22.31
C TYR A 13 1.63 16.01 -21.46
N GLY A 14 0.67 16.69 -20.81
CA GLY A 14 -0.45 16.05 -20.14
C GLY A 14 -1.47 15.46 -21.10
N LEU A 15 -1.71 16.13 -22.22
CA LEU A 15 -2.58 15.62 -23.30
C LEU A 15 -1.94 14.42 -24.01
N ASN A 16 -0.61 14.46 -24.25
CA ASN A 16 0.14 13.34 -24.82
C ASN A 16 -0.05 12.06 -24.00
N ALA A 17 -0.07 12.18 -22.68
CA ALA A 17 -0.30 11.03 -21.80
C ALA A 17 -1.67 10.37 -22.04
N ILE A 18 -2.73 11.17 -22.24
CA ILE A 18 -4.07 10.61 -22.53
C ILE A 18 -4.10 10.02 -23.94
N MET A 19 -3.52 10.71 -24.92
CA MET A 19 -3.57 10.27 -26.33
C MET A 19 -2.72 9.01 -26.57
N VAL A 20 -1.60 8.83 -25.85
CA VAL A 20 -0.66 7.73 -26.09
C VAL A 20 -0.71 6.69 -24.97
N SER A 21 -0.44 7.09 -23.71
CA SER A 21 -0.29 6.11 -22.61
C SER A 21 -1.62 5.41 -22.30
N THR A 22 -2.76 6.11 -22.38
CA THR A 22 -4.06 5.51 -22.05
C THR A 22 -4.46 4.37 -22.96
N PRO A 23 -4.44 4.49 -24.30
CA PRO A 23 -4.80 3.37 -25.17
C PRO A 23 -3.82 2.20 -25.05
N PHE A 24 -2.52 2.45 -24.95
CA PHE A 24 -1.54 1.37 -24.71
C PHE A 24 -1.84 0.64 -23.40
N GLY A 25 -2.08 1.37 -22.31
CA GLY A 25 -2.43 0.78 -21.03
C GLY A 25 -3.74 -0.02 -21.11
N ALA A 26 -4.76 0.49 -21.77
CA ALA A 26 -6.05 -0.17 -21.94
C ALA A 26 -5.96 -1.50 -22.70
N LEU A 27 -5.07 -1.61 -23.69
CA LEU A 27 -4.91 -2.83 -24.48
C LEU A 27 -4.32 -3.99 -23.66
N PHE A 28 -3.43 -3.70 -22.72
CA PHE A 28 -2.66 -4.73 -22.00
C PHE A 28 -3.16 -4.98 -20.57
N THR A 29 -3.95 -4.07 -19.98
CA THR A 29 -4.46 -4.25 -18.59
C THR A 29 -5.39 -5.45 -18.46
N SER A 30 -5.35 -6.12 -17.33
CA SER A 30 -6.30 -7.17 -16.94
C SER A 30 -7.62 -6.61 -16.44
N CYS A 31 -7.61 -5.39 -15.87
CA CYS A 31 -8.81 -4.69 -15.44
C CYS A 31 -9.45 -3.96 -16.62
N GLN A 32 -10.55 -4.49 -17.15
CA GLN A 32 -11.18 -4.01 -18.39
C GLN A 32 -11.58 -2.53 -18.38
N THR A 33 -11.88 -1.97 -17.22
CA THR A 33 -12.32 -0.57 -17.08
C THR A 33 -11.26 0.35 -16.49
N MET A 34 -10.09 -0.17 -16.10
CA MET A 34 -9.02 0.66 -15.53
C MET A 34 -8.55 1.71 -16.51
N SER A 35 -8.61 2.96 -16.09
CA SER A 35 -8.03 4.07 -16.83
C SER A 35 -6.60 4.31 -16.38
N ILE A 36 -5.64 4.06 -17.26
CA ILE A 36 -4.23 4.38 -17.05
C ILE A 36 -4.00 5.77 -17.63
N VAL A 37 -4.01 6.76 -16.76
CA VAL A 37 -3.87 8.19 -17.08
C VAL A 37 -2.92 8.86 -16.09
N THR A 38 -2.50 10.06 -16.41
CA THR A 38 -1.75 10.89 -15.46
C THR A 38 -2.61 11.21 -14.25
N THR A 39 -2.08 10.92 -13.06
CA THR A 39 -2.76 11.21 -11.78
C THR A 39 -2.05 12.33 -11.03
N GLY A 40 -2.78 13.05 -10.17
CA GLY A 40 -2.19 14.10 -9.33
C GLY A 40 -1.02 13.58 -8.49
N ALA A 41 -1.11 12.38 -7.95
CA ALA A 41 -0.05 11.77 -7.15
C ALA A 41 1.24 11.53 -7.96
N MET A 42 1.12 10.95 -9.15
CA MET A 42 2.28 10.74 -10.02
C MET A 42 2.86 12.06 -10.53
N SER A 43 1.99 13.05 -10.77
CA SER A 43 2.44 14.40 -11.19
C SER A 43 3.24 15.08 -10.10
N VAL A 44 2.79 15.06 -8.84
CA VAL A 44 3.54 15.63 -7.71
C VAL A 44 4.87 14.91 -7.53
N ALA A 45 4.87 13.58 -7.60
CA ALA A 45 6.10 12.79 -7.49
C ALA A 45 7.08 13.07 -8.64
N ALA A 46 6.58 13.19 -9.87
CA ALA A 46 7.40 13.55 -11.03
C ALA A 46 7.93 14.98 -10.94
N ALA A 47 7.11 15.93 -10.46
CA ALA A 47 7.51 17.32 -10.25
C ALA A 47 8.70 17.43 -9.28
N GLU A 48 8.67 16.66 -8.21
CA GLU A 48 9.75 16.60 -7.22
C GLU A 48 11.05 16.06 -7.84
N VAL A 49 10.98 14.93 -8.55
CA VAL A 49 12.14 14.34 -9.23
C VAL A 49 12.72 15.31 -10.27
N LEU A 50 11.86 16.03 -10.99
CA LEU A 50 12.27 16.95 -12.05
C LEU A 50 12.58 18.38 -11.56
N SER A 51 12.57 18.64 -10.26
CA SER A 51 12.73 19.98 -9.68
C SER A 51 14.07 20.66 -10.01
N GLN A 52 15.11 19.87 -10.26
CA GLN A 52 16.45 20.37 -10.59
C GLN A 52 16.62 20.80 -12.05
N TRP A 53 15.70 20.41 -12.96
CA TRP A 53 15.73 20.82 -14.38
C TRP A 53 14.72 21.91 -14.66
N ARG A 54 14.97 22.71 -15.71
CA ARG A 54 14.09 23.81 -16.15
C ARG A 54 13.95 23.83 -17.68
N GLY A 55 12.86 24.41 -18.16
CA GLY A 55 12.61 24.57 -19.60
C GLY A 55 12.71 23.29 -20.41
N GLU A 56 13.38 23.31 -21.53
CA GLU A 56 13.54 22.16 -22.44
C GLU A 56 14.26 20.97 -21.78
N GLU A 57 15.21 21.24 -20.87
CA GLU A 57 15.90 20.19 -20.14
C GLU A 57 14.94 19.41 -19.24
N ARG A 58 13.94 20.06 -18.65
CA ARG A 58 12.91 19.41 -17.84
C ARG A 58 12.04 18.48 -18.70
N VAL A 59 11.73 18.92 -19.93
CA VAL A 59 10.96 18.10 -20.89
C VAL A 59 11.76 16.87 -21.34
N ALA A 60 13.03 17.05 -21.64
CA ALA A 60 13.91 15.94 -21.99
C ALA A 60 14.05 14.95 -20.81
N ALA A 61 14.24 15.45 -19.58
CA ALA A 61 14.29 14.63 -18.37
C ALA A 61 12.95 13.93 -18.10
N LEU A 62 11.80 14.55 -18.37
CA LEU A 62 10.47 13.97 -18.26
C LEU A 62 10.31 12.74 -19.18
N ALA A 63 10.75 12.83 -20.43
CA ALA A 63 10.68 11.72 -21.38
C ALA A 63 11.46 10.49 -20.87
N VAL A 64 12.69 10.72 -20.38
CA VAL A 64 13.53 9.66 -19.79
C VAL A 64 12.91 9.12 -18.50
N LEU A 65 12.41 9.99 -17.63
CA LEU A 65 11.75 9.58 -16.38
C LEU A 65 10.55 8.67 -16.67
N THR A 66 9.67 9.08 -17.59
CA THR A 66 8.48 8.30 -17.97
C THR A 66 8.86 6.95 -18.59
N LEU A 67 9.89 6.92 -19.44
CA LEU A 67 10.43 5.69 -20.00
C LEU A 67 10.96 4.74 -18.91
N LEU A 68 11.78 5.26 -18.00
CA LEU A 68 12.36 4.46 -16.89
C LEU A 68 11.28 3.92 -15.95
N ILE A 69 10.25 4.72 -15.63
CA ILE A 69 9.07 4.27 -14.89
C ILE A 69 8.44 3.09 -15.62
N GLY A 70 8.26 3.22 -16.93
CA GLY A 70 7.66 2.17 -17.75
C GLY A 70 8.48 0.88 -17.75
N VAL A 71 9.79 0.98 -17.92
CA VAL A 71 10.70 -0.19 -17.86
C VAL A 71 10.63 -0.86 -16.49
N PHE A 72 10.70 -0.08 -15.41
CA PHE A 72 10.60 -0.60 -14.03
C PHE A 72 9.28 -1.33 -13.79
N GLN A 73 8.15 -0.73 -14.17
CA GLN A 73 6.83 -1.33 -13.99
C GLN A 73 6.64 -2.58 -14.85
N LEU A 74 7.13 -2.56 -16.10
CA LEU A 74 7.10 -3.71 -16.99
C LEU A 74 7.92 -4.88 -16.43
N LEU A 75 9.12 -4.61 -15.93
CA LEU A 75 9.96 -5.63 -15.28
C LEU A 75 9.25 -6.29 -14.11
N LEU A 76 8.64 -5.50 -13.21
CA LEU A 76 7.88 -6.03 -12.07
C LEU A 76 6.67 -6.86 -12.53
N GLY A 77 6.00 -6.44 -13.59
CA GLY A 77 4.88 -7.18 -14.18
C GLY A 77 5.32 -8.53 -14.75
N VAL A 78 6.38 -8.55 -15.59
CA VAL A 78 6.94 -9.75 -16.24
C VAL A 78 7.51 -10.73 -15.21
N LEU A 79 8.19 -10.22 -14.18
CA LEU A 79 8.71 -11.01 -13.06
C LEU A 79 7.60 -11.47 -12.09
N ARG A 80 6.33 -11.15 -12.38
CA ARG A 80 5.16 -11.50 -11.57
C ARG A 80 5.22 -11.01 -10.13
N LEU A 81 5.86 -9.88 -9.90
CA LEU A 81 6.03 -9.28 -8.57
C LEU A 81 4.81 -8.48 -8.09
N GLY A 82 3.66 -8.62 -8.74
CA GLY A 82 2.40 -8.01 -8.30
C GLY A 82 1.98 -8.40 -6.89
N PHE A 83 2.44 -9.54 -6.38
CA PHE A 83 2.20 -9.94 -4.99
C PHE A 83 2.78 -8.97 -3.94
N LEU A 84 3.79 -8.17 -4.31
CA LEU A 84 4.39 -7.16 -3.41
C LEU A 84 3.36 -6.12 -2.92
N THR A 85 2.29 -5.89 -3.67
CA THR A 85 1.20 -4.99 -3.24
C THR A 85 0.51 -5.44 -1.97
N ARG A 86 0.56 -6.73 -1.64
CA ARG A 86 -0.01 -7.32 -0.42
C ARG A 86 0.70 -6.86 0.85
N PHE A 87 1.96 -6.41 0.73
CA PHE A 87 2.74 -5.91 1.87
C PHE A 87 2.46 -4.45 2.21
N ILE A 88 1.75 -3.73 1.36
CA ILE A 88 1.36 -2.34 1.62
C ILE A 88 0.05 -2.36 2.40
N SER A 89 0.11 -2.02 3.68
CA SER A 89 -1.08 -2.00 4.52
C SER A 89 -2.06 -0.88 4.11
N ASN A 90 -3.36 -1.12 4.33
CA ASN A 90 -4.38 -0.10 4.07
C ASN A 90 -4.15 1.20 4.86
N ALA A 91 -3.56 1.11 6.05
CA ALA A 91 -3.21 2.29 6.85
C ALA A 91 -2.15 3.16 6.16
N VAL A 92 -1.09 2.55 5.60
CA VAL A 92 -0.07 3.26 4.81
C VAL A 92 -0.69 3.91 3.58
N MET A 93 -1.49 3.15 2.81
CA MET A 93 -2.16 3.69 1.60
C MET A 93 -3.08 4.86 1.92
N THR A 94 -3.89 4.75 2.98
CA THR A 94 -4.83 5.80 3.37
C THR A 94 -4.09 7.05 3.82
N GLY A 95 -3.06 6.92 4.66
CA GLY A 95 -2.24 8.05 5.10
C GLY A 95 -1.51 8.73 3.93
N PHE A 96 -0.91 7.95 3.06
CA PHE A 96 -0.18 8.42 1.88
C PHE A 96 -1.09 9.16 0.88
N LEU A 97 -2.22 8.55 0.46
CA LEU A 97 -3.13 9.18 -0.50
C LEU A 97 -3.78 10.45 0.08
N THR A 98 -4.11 10.45 1.38
CA THR A 98 -4.61 11.64 2.07
C THR A 98 -3.55 12.73 2.11
N GLY A 99 -2.29 12.39 2.42
CA GLY A 99 -1.17 13.34 2.40
C GLY A 99 -0.93 13.95 1.02
N ILE A 100 -1.02 13.14 -0.04
CA ILE A 100 -0.96 13.64 -1.42
C ILE A 100 -2.13 14.58 -1.73
N GLY A 101 -3.36 14.20 -1.35
CA GLY A 101 -4.53 15.06 -1.55
C GLY A 101 -4.34 16.44 -0.92
N VAL A 102 -3.89 16.46 0.34
CA VAL A 102 -3.56 17.72 1.05
C VAL A 102 -2.41 18.47 0.34
N ASN A 103 -1.36 17.77 -0.06
CA ASN A 103 -0.20 18.39 -0.73
C ASN A 103 -0.58 19.00 -2.09
N ILE A 104 -1.52 18.39 -2.85
CA ILE A 104 -2.09 18.98 -4.06
C ILE A 104 -2.82 20.26 -3.72
N ILE A 105 -3.72 20.24 -2.73
CA ILE A 105 -4.48 21.43 -2.32
C ILE A 105 -3.53 22.57 -1.94
N LEU A 106 -2.58 22.31 -1.05
CA LEU A 106 -1.60 23.30 -0.60
C LEU A 106 -0.74 23.85 -1.77
N GLY A 107 -0.37 22.98 -2.71
CA GLY A 107 0.41 23.35 -3.88
C GLY A 107 -0.31 24.29 -4.85
N GLN A 108 -1.64 24.24 -4.86
CA GLN A 108 -2.47 25.04 -5.77
C GLN A 108 -2.94 26.38 -5.21
N LEU A 109 -2.71 26.64 -3.92
CA LEU A 109 -3.12 27.89 -3.29
C LEU A 109 -2.43 29.11 -3.92
N GLY A 110 -1.17 28.96 -4.35
CA GLY A 110 -0.44 30.02 -5.05
C GLY A 110 -1.12 30.40 -6.37
N ASP A 111 -1.40 29.42 -7.23
CA ASP A 111 -2.04 29.63 -8.53
C ASP A 111 -3.50 30.11 -8.38
N LEU A 112 -4.19 29.68 -7.32
CA LEU A 112 -5.54 30.12 -7.00
C LEU A 112 -5.58 31.59 -6.59
N THR A 113 -4.56 32.08 -5.87
CA THR A 113 -4.52 33.43 -5.28
C THR A 113 -3.61 34.39 -6.05
N GLY A 114 -2.92 33.92 -7.09
CA GLY A 114 -1.93 34.71 -7.82
C GLY A 114 -0.62 34.96 -7.06
N TYR A 115 -0.49 34.41 -5.82
CA TYR A 115 0.69 34.62 -4.99
C TYR A 115 1.83 33.67 -5.36
N GLN A 116 3.00 34.24 -5.67
CA GLN A 116 4.20 33.46 -5.95
C GLN A 116 5.17 33.45 -4.76
N SER A 117 5.21 32.35 -4.02
CA SER A 117 6.16 32.18 -2.92
C SER A 117 7.54 31.71 -3.43
N GLY A 118 8.61 32.27 -2.89
CA GLY A 118 9.98 31.79 -3.12
C GLY A 118 10.35 30.49 -2.38
N ARG A 119 9.45 29.91 -1.59
CA ARG A 119 9.69 28.69 -0.84
C ARG A 119 9.59 27.46 -1.74
N LEU A 120 10.29 26.38 -1.40
CA LEU A 120 10.31 25.14 -2.21
C LEU A 120 9.15 24.19 -1.89
N ARG A 121 8.80 24.07 -0.60
CA ARG A 121 7.79 23.08 -0.13
C ARG A 121 6.40 23.70 -0.05
N ASN A 122 5.37 22.94 -0.45
CA ASN A 122 4.00 23.44 -0.48
C ASN A 122 3.48 23.88 0.89
N LEU A 123 3.83 23.17 1.96
CA LEU A 123 3.50 23.59 3.32
C LEU A 123 4.14 24.93 3.69
N ALA A 124 5.42 25.14 3.32
CA ALA A 124 6.11 26.40 3.54
C ALA A 124 5.57 27.54 2.63
N LYS A 125 5.18 27.24 1.38
CA LYS A 125 4.50 28.19 0.49
C LYS A 125 3.17 28.65 1.08
N THR A 126 2.40 27.72 1.65
CA THR A 126 1.11 28.03 2.28
C THR A 126 1.30 28.88 3.54
N ALA A 127 2.29 28.56 4.38
CA ALA A 127 2.61 29.38 5.53
C ALA A 127 3.05 30.79 5.13
N ASP A 128 3.83 30.92 4.07
CA ASP A 128 4.28 32.18 3.50
C ASP A 128 3.12 33.00 2.92
N LEU A 129 2.17 32.36 2.22
CA LEU A 129 0.93 32.99 1.75
C LEU A 129 0.10 33.55 2.92
N ILE A 130 -0.06 32.77 4.00
CA ILE A 130 -0.82 33.20 5.19
C ILE A 130 -0.13 34.38 5.90
N ALA A 131 1.21 34.40 5.89
CA ALA A 131 1.99 35.49 6.48
C ALA A 131 1.96 36.77 5.63
N ASN A 132 1.68 36.70 4.33
CA ASN A 132 1.69 37.82 3.39
C ASN A 132 0.35 38.01 2.65
N PRO A 133 -0.78 38.21 3.34
CA PRO A 133 -2.10 38.27 2.71
C PRO A 133 -2.25 39.50 1.75
N HIS A 134 -1.41 40.53 1.91
CA HIS A 134 -1.42 41.70 1.06
C HIS A 134 -0.92 41.43 -0.38
N SER A 135 -0.23 40.32 -0.59
CA SER A 135 0.32 39.94 -1.90
C SER A 135 -0.65 39.07 -2.73
N ILE A 136 -1.86 38.88 -2.25
CA ILE A 136 -2.93 38.13 -2.93
C ILE A 136 -3.51 39.00 -4.04
N ASP A 137 -3.53 38.47 -5.29
CA ASP A 137 -4.23 39.10 -6.40
C ASP A 137 -5.73 38.80 -6.32
N VAL A 138 -6.51 39.87 -6.04
CA VAL A 138 -7.96 39.73 -5.81
C VAL A 138 -8.70 39.22 -7.05
N PRO A 139 -8.46 39.76 -8.28
CA PRO A 139 -9.10 39.27 -9.50
C PRO A 139 -8.82 37.78 -9.74
N THR A 140 -7.57 37.34 -9.60
CA THR A 140 -7.16 35.93 -9.74
C THR A 140 -7.90 35.04 -8.74
N THR A 141 -7.97 35.46 -7.46
CA THR A 141 -8.67 34.73 -6.41
C THR A 141 -10.17 34.62 -6.70
N ILE A 142 -10.80 35.68 -7.13
CA ILE A 142 -12.23 35.68 -7.49
C ILE A 142 -12.50 34.68 -8.61
N VAL A 143 -11.70 34.69 -9.68
CA VAL A 143 -11.85 33.72 -10.80
C VAL A 143 -11.70 32.30 -10.33
N GLY A 144 -10.72 32.00 -9.46
CA GLY A 144 -10.50 30.68 -8.92
C GLY A 144 -11.66 30.19 -8.04
N VAL A 145 -12.08 31.01 -7.07
CA VAL A 145 -13.22 30.72 -6.18
C VAL A 145 -14.52 30.59 -6.98
N PHE A 146 -14.78 31.51 -7.92
CA PHE A 146 -15.93 31.41 -8.82
C PHE A 146 -15.95 30.07 -9.57
N THR A 147 -14.81 29.63 -10.09
CA THR A 147 -14.70 28.34 -10.78
C THR A 147 -15.03 27.17 -9.86
N ILE A 148 -14.55 27.16 -8.59
CA ILE A 148 -14.90 26.14 -7.60
C ILE A 148 -16.40 26.12 -7.36
N VAL A 149 -16.99 27.26 -7.04
CA VAL A 149 -18.43 27.38 -6.74
C VAL A 149 -19.27 26.93 -7.94
N MET A 150 -18.88 27.32 -9.14
CA MET A 150 -19.58 26.96 -10.36
C MET A 150 -19.53 25.46 -10.64
N ILE A 151 -18.37 24.81 -10.48
CA ILE A 151 -18.28 23.35 -10.62
C ILE A 151 -19.18 22.66 -9.60
N LEU A 152 -19.12 23.05 -8.31
CA LEU A 152 -19.94 22.45 -7.25
C LEU A 152 -21.46 22.66 -7.48
N ALA A 153 -21.85 23.79 -8.05
CA ALA A 153 -23.23 24.09 -8.41
C ALA A 153 -23.69 23.23 -9.59
N LEU A 154 -22.87 23.14 -10.64
CA LEU A 154 -23.17 22.37 -11.85
C LEU A 154 -23.17 20.86 -11.57
N ASP A 155 -22.38 20.37 -10.61
CA ASP A 155 -22.38 18.96 -10.20
C ASP A 155 -23.72 18.51 -9.58
N ARG A 156 -24.54 19.45 -9.11
CA ARG A 156 -25.90 19.22 -8.63
C ARG A 156 -26.99 19.40 -9.70
N SER A 157 -26.59 19.75 -10.92
CA SER A 157 -27.47 20.03 -12.06
C SER A 157 -27.46 18.90 -13.10
N PRO A 158 -28.37 18.88 -14.08
CA PRO A 158 -28.30 17.97 -15.23
C PRO A 158 -27.00 18.06 -16.03
N LEU A 159 -26.28 19.18 -15.91
CA LEU A 159 -25.00 19.44 -16.57
C LEU A 159 -23.79 18.84 -15.82
N ARG A 160 -23.99 18.03 -14.79
CA ARG A 160 -22.94 17.41 -13.97
C ARG A 160 -21.79 16.80 -14.78
N ARG A 161 -22.08 16.20 -15.94
CA ARG A 161 -21.05 15.57 -16.78
C ARG A 161 -20.15 16.58 -17.49
N LEU A 162 -20.59 17.83 -17.60
CA LEU A 162 -19.89 18.92 -18.28
C LEU A 162 -19.48 20.04 -17.32
N SER A 163 -19.67 19.86 -16.01
CA SER A 163 -19.47 20.90 -14.99
C SER A 163 -18.10 21.58 -15.09
N ALA A 164 -17.04 20.79 -15.16
CA ALA A 164 -15.68 21.30 -15.30
C ALA A 164 -15.47 22.05 -16.63
N LEU A 165 -15.96 21.50 -17.74
CA LEU A 165 -15.82 22.13 -19.06
C LEU A 165 -16.56 23.47 -19.13
N VAL A 166 -17.79 23.51 -18.67
CA VAL A 166 -18.62 24.71 -18.64
C VAL A 166 -18.00 25.76 -17.71
N ALA A 167 -17.55 25.37 -16.52
CA ALA A 167 -16.92 26.29 -15.58
C ALA A 167 -15.63 26.90 -16.14
N LEU A 168 -14.78 26.12 -16.81
CA LEU A 168 -13.57 26.62 -17.46
C LEU A 168 -13.89 27.58 -18.62
N ALA A 169 -14.88 27.22 -19.44
CA ALA A 169 -15.29 28.06 -20.58
C ALA A 169 -15.86 29.43 -20.11
N VAL A 170 -16.74 29.40 -19.09
CA VAL A 170 -17.33 30.61 -18.51
C VAL A 170 -16.29 31.46 -17.80
N ALA A 171 -15.38 30.85 -17.03
CA ALA A 171 -14.30 31.59 -16.38
C ALA A 171 -13.34 32.21 -17.40
N GLY A 172 -12.98 31.50 -18.48
CA GLY A 172 -12.18 32.04 -19.57
C GLY A 172 -12.87 33.18 -20.29
N ALA A 173 -14.16 33.04 -20.60
CA ALA A 173 -14.97 34.10 -21.19
C ALA A 173 -15.09 35.34 -20.27
N ALA A 174 -15.26 35.14 -18.97
CA ALA A 174 -15.31 36.24 -17.99
C ALA A 174 -13.99 36.99 -17.91
N VAL A 175 -12.84 36.30 -17.87
CA VAL A 175 -11.52 36.93 -17.88
C VAL A 175 -11.31 37.78 -19.15
N TRP A 176 -11.72 37.23 -20.32
CA TRP A 176 -11.61 37.93 -21.60
C TRP A 176 -12.53 39.16 -21.68
N LEU A 177 -13.81 39.00 -21.27
CA LEU A 177 -14.80 40.09 -21.35
C LEU A 177 -14.53 41.23 -20.37
N LEU A 178 -14.01 40.92 -19.19
CA LEU A 178 -13.75 41.87 -18.12
C LEU A 178 -12.31 42.47 -18.20
N HIS A 179 -11.53 42.09 -19.22
CA HIS A 179 -10.14 42.51 -19.41
C HIS A 179 -9.28 42.36 -18.15
N LEU A 180 -9.35 41.17 -17.48
CA LEU A 180 -8.61 40.90 -16.24
C LEU A 180 -7.15 40.53 -16.56
N ASP A 181 -6.33 41.52 -16.91
CA ASP A 181 -4.95 41.35 -17.38
C ASP A 181 -4.00 40.77 -16.31
N SER A 182 -4.36 40.88 -15.03
CA SER A 182 -3.59 40.26 -13.93
C SER A 182 -3.74 38.73 -13.86
N VAL A 183 -4.80 38.18 -14.47
CA VAL A 183 -5.09 36.74 -14.41
C VAL A 183 -4.26 35.98 -15.43
N ALA A 184 -3.33 35.14 -14.98
CA ALA A 184 -2.52 34.33 -15.87
C ALA A 184 -3.36 33.28 -16.60
N LEU A 185 -3.12 33.14 -17.92
CA LEU A 185 -3.78 32.15 -18.78
C LEU A 185 -2.86 30.98 -19.09
N VAL A 186 -3.42 29.83 -19.50
CA VAL A 186 -2.66 28.66 -19.94
C VAL A 186 -1.74 28.99 -21.12
N GLY A 187 -2.16 29.90 -22.00
CA GLY A 187 -1.33 30.38 -23.11
C GLY A 187 -0.02 31.04 -22.70
N SER A 188 0.08 31.60 -21.48
CA SER A 188 1.33 32.16 -20.95
C SER A 188 2.38 31.09 -20.57
N LEU A 189 1.99 29.80 -20.46
CA LEU A 189 2.90 28.70 -20.14
C LEU A 189 3.60 28.10 -21.36
N GLY A 190 3.26 28.54 -22.56
CA GLY A 190 3.81 28.04 -23.82
C GLY A 190 2.75 27.70 -24.85
N GLU A 191 3.20 27.47 -26.08
CA GLU A 191 2.32 27.11 -27.19
C GLU A 191 1.67 25.75 -26.97
N LEU A 192 0.35 25.67 -27.18
CA LEU A 192 -0.37 24.40 -27.24
C LEU A 192 -0.18 23.78 -28.64
N PRO A 193 0.15 22.52 -28.73
CA PRO A 193 0.26 21.87 -30.03
C PRO A 193 -1.11 21.76 -30.67
N ASN A 194 -1.20 22.17 -31.92
CA ASN A 194 -2.31 21.94 -32.84
C ASN A 194 -2.10 20.65 -33.66
N SER A 195 -1.20 19.79 -33.22
CA SER A 195 -0.83 18.53 -33.89
C SER A 195 -0.87 17.38 -32.90
N LEU A 196 -0.95 16.18 -33.45
CA LEU A 196 -0.80 14.95 -32.66
C LEU A 196 0.63 14.82 -32.12
N PRO A 197 0.82 14.13 -30.99
CA PRO A 197 2.14 13.94 -30.41
C PRO A 197 3.08 13.23 -31.39
N ILE A 198 4.26 13.81 -31.58
CA ILE A 198 5.31 13.26 -32.45
C ILE A 198 6.30 12.47 -31.58
N PRO A 199 6.70 11.26 -31.98
CA PRO A 199 7.68 10.49 -31.24
C PRO A 199 9.05 11.17 -31.25
N ALA A 200 9.73 11.14 -30.10
CA ALA A 200 11.07 11.65 -29.93
C ALA A 200 11.90 10.64 -29.13
N LEU A 201 13.16 10.50 -29.52
CA LEU A 201 14.08 9.62 -28.79
C LEU A 201 14.45 10.26 -27.44
N PRO A 202 14.27 9.55 -26.31
CA PRO A 202 14.72 10.04 -25.00
C PRO A 202 16.24 10.14 -24.91
N GLU A 203 16.74 11.15 -24.20
CA GLU A 203 18.17 11.38 -23.99
C GLU A 203 18.70 10.42 -22.89
N LEU A 204 19.15 9.22 -23.27
CA LEU A 204 19.54 8.16 -22.33
C LEU A 204 20.69 8.56 -21.38
N GLN A 205 21.45 9.59 -21.67
CA GLN A 205 22.52 10.11 -20.81
C GLN A 205 22.00 10.57 -19.42
N ARG A 206 20.70 10.87 -19.31
CA ARG A 206 20.05 11.32 -18.04
C ARG A 206 19.63 10.16 -17.13
N ILE A 207 19.80 8.89 -17.57
CA ILE A 207 19.38 7.69 -16.80
C ILE A 207 19.96 7.67 -15.38
N PRO A 208 21.29 7.87 -15.16
CA PRO A 208 21.84 7.74 -13.82
C PRO A 208 21.23 8.70 -12.80
N ALA A 209 20.86 9.91 -13.24
CA ALA A 209 20.26 10.93 -12.36
C ALA A 209 18.76 10.65 -12.06
N LEU A 210 18.07 9.88 -12.90
CA LEU A 210 16.62 9.70 -12.83
C LEU A 210 16.18 8.33 -12.34
N ILE A 211 17.07 7.33 -12.30
CA ILE A 211 16.69 5.93 -12.03
C ILE A 211 16.01 5.74 -10.67
N PHE A 212 16.53 6.34 -9.62
CA PHE A 212 15.93 6.24 -8.27
C PHE A 212 14.58 6.98 -8.21
N GLY A 213 14.48 8.14 -8.86
CA GLY A 213 13.23 8.86 -9.00
C GLY A 213 12.19 8.09 -9.79
N ALA A 214 12.60 7.42 -10.86
CA ALA A 214 11.72 6.58 -11.67
C ALA A 214 11.14 5.39 -10.88
N VAL A 215 11.97 4.71 -10.09
CA VAL A 215 11.52 3.64 -9.20
C VAL A 215 10.46 4.15 -8.23
N ALA A 216 10.70 5.29 -7.63
CA ALA A 216 9.78 5.83 -6.64
C ALA A 216 8.44 6.29 -7.24
N VAL A 217 8.47 7.04 -8.34
CA VAL A 217 7.23 7.43 -9.07
C VAL A 217 6.52 6.18 -9.59
N GLY A 218 7.29 5.19 -10.07
CA GLY A 218 6.76 3.90 -10.51
C GLY A 218 5.99 3.17 -9.43
N ILE A 219 6.52 3.11 -8.20
CA ILE A 219 5.84 2.51 -7.04
C ILE A 219 4.52 3.23 -6.74
N VAL A 220 4.47 4.57 -6.81
CA VAL A 220 3.23 5.32 -6.62
C VAL A 220 2.15 4.89 -7.62
N GLY A 221 2.51 4.77 -8.90
CA GLY A 221 1.60 4.28 -9.94
C GLY A 221 1.10 2.85 -9.68
N LEU A 222 1.99 1.95 -9.25
CA LEU A 222 1.65 0.56 -8.93
C LEU A 222 0.69 0.45 -7.74
N ILE A 223 0.90 1.26 -6.69
CA ILE A 223 0.00 1.31 -5.53
C ILE A 223 -1.39 1.76 -5.95
N GLN A 224 -1.49 2.77 -6.81
CA GLN A 224 -2.77 3.25 -7.31
C GLN A 224 -3.48 2.19 -8.15
N ALA A 225 -2.78 1.51 -9.06
CA ALA A 225 -3.37 0.45 -9.86
C ALA A 225 -3.86 -0.72 -9.02
N ALA A 226 -3.08 -1.14 -8.03
CA ALA A 226 -3.50 -2.18 -7.11
C ALA A 226 -4.80 -1.80 -6.38
N GLY A 227 -4.95 -0.53 -5.99
CA GLY A 227 -6.19 -0.01 -5.41
C GLY A 227 -7.37 -0.03 -6.38
N VAL A 228 -7.14 0.26 -7.67
CA VAL A 228 -8.18 0.17 -8.72
C VAL A 228 -8.60 -1.28 -8.93
N SER A 229 -7.65 -2.18 -9.12
CA SER A 229 -7.90 -3.60 -9.39
C SER A 229 -8.71 -4.28 -8.27
N GLN A 230 -8.51 -3.87 -7.01
CA GLN A 230 -9.26 -4.39 -5.87
C GLN A 230 -10.70 -3.87 -5.80
N LEU A 231 -10.94 -2.63 -6.25
CA LEU A 231 -12.25 -1.96 -6.14
C LEU A 231 -13.16 -2.18 -7.34
N TYR A 232 -12.59 -2.50 -8.50
CA TYR A 232 -13.31 -2.66 -9.75
C TYR A 232 -13.03 -4.03 -10.36
N PRO A 233 -13.74 -5.09 -9.90
CA PRO A 233 -13.67 -6.39 -10.56
C PRO A 233 -14.18 -6.28 -12.00
N ASN A 234 -13.77 -7.20 -12.84
CA ASN A 234 -14.22 -7.24 -14.23
C ASN A 234 -15.73 -7.54 -14.32
N PRO A 235 -16.40 -7.19 -15.42
CA PRO A 235 -17.82 -7.45 -15.61
C PRO A 235 -18.21 -8.93 -15.52
N ASP A 236 -17.29 -9.85 -15.73
CA ASP A 236 -17.45 -11.29 -15.57
C ASP A 236 -17.27 -11.78 -14.12
N GLY A 237 -17.02 -10.85 -13.19
CA GLY A 237 -16.77 -11.15 -11.78
C GLY A 237 -15.33 -11.58 -11.46
N SER A 238 -14.45 -11.72 -12.44
CA SER A 238 -13.05 -12.04 -12.21
C SER A 238 -12.29 -10.85 -11.59
N TYR A 239 -11.34 -11.16 -10.70
CA TYR A 239 -10.45 -10.13 -10.18
C TYR A 239 -9.25 -9.93 -11.11
N PRO A 240 -8.88 -8.65 -11.39
CA PRO A 240 -7.71 -8.33 -12.18
C PRO A 240 -6.41 -8.88 -11.58
N SER A 241 -5.44 -9.16 -12.44
CA SER A 241 -4.10 -9.61 -12.06
C SER A 241 -3.16 -8.42 -11.84
N PRO A 242 -2.69 -8.16 -10.60
CA PRO A 242 -1.80 -7.03 -10.34
C PRO A 242 -0.51 -7.07 -11.20
N SER A 243 0.04 -8.24 -11.45
CA SER A 243 1.24 -8.37 -12.29
C SER A 243 0.99 -7.97 -13.74
N GLN A 244 -0.16 -8.34 -14.30
CA GLN A 244 -0.53 -7.93 -15.66
C GLN A 244 -0.82 -6.42 -15.72
N ASP A 245 -1.45 -5.87 -14.71
CA ASP A 245 -1.72 -4.43 -14.63
C ASP A 245 -0.42 -3.62 -14.48
N PHE A 246 0.59 -4.17 -13.79
CA PHE A 246 1.92 -3.58 -13.73
C PHE A 246 2.58 -3.56 -15.11
N ALA A 247 2.52 -4.69 -15.85
CA ALA A 247 3.06 -4.75 -17.20
C ALA A 247 2.33 -3.78 -18.15
N ALA A 248 1.00 -3.65 -18.01
CA ALA A 248 0.20 -2.72 -18.80
C ALA A 248 0.58 -1.25 -18.55
N GLN A 249 0.77 -0.86 -17.28
CA GLN A 249 1.28 0.48 -16.95
C GLN A 249 2.70 0.68 -17.48
N GLY A 250 3.53 -0.36 -17.39
CA GLY A 250 4.86 -0.35 -17.96
C GLY A 250 4.83 -0.05 -19.46
N ALA A 251 4.01 -0.78 -20.23
CA ALA A 251 3.83 -0.55 -21.67
C ALA A 251 3.31 0.86 -21.95
N ALA A 252 2.33 1.33 -21.18
CA ALA A 252 1.78 2.68 -21.30
C ALA A 252 2.84 3.78 -21.10
N ASN A 253 3.68 3.63 -20.07
CA ASN A 253 4.72 4.60 -19.76
C ASN A 253 5.93 4.50 -20.72
N ILE A 254 6.27 3.31 -21.21
CA ILE A 254 7.29 3.17 -22.26
C ILE A 254 6.81 3.93 -23.51
N ALA A 255 5.60 3.66 -24.00
CA ALA A 255 5.04 4.38 -25.13
C ALA A 255 5.01 5.90 -24.83
N GLY A 256 4.49 6.31 -23.66
CA GLY A 256 4.46 7.71 -23.25
C GLY A 256 5.81 8.40 -23.22
N GLY A 257 6.88 7.70 -22.81
CA GLY A 257 8.25 8.25 -22.79
C GLY A 257 8.74 8.66 -24.18
N PHE A 258 8.44 7.90 -25.22
CA PHE A 258 8.77 8.26 -26.61
C PHE A 258 7.96 9.44 -27.14
N PHE A 259 6.84 9.78 -26.53
CA PHE A 259 6.00 10.92 -26.93
C PHE A 259 6.05 12.08 -25.92
N ARG A 260 7.07 12.12 -25.06
CA ARG A 260 7.25 13.13 -24.02
C ARG A 260 6.00 13.29 -23.14
N ALA A 261 5.27 12.22 -22.89
CA ALA A 261 4.08 12.22 -22.07
C ALA A 261 4.43 12.23 -20.58
N LEU A 262 3.52 12.75 -19.78
CA LEU A 262 3.60 12.61 -18.32
C LEU A 262 3.47 11.14 -17.89
N PRO A 263 4.08 10.74 -16.77
CA PRO A 263 3.88 9.42 -16.21
C PRO A 263 2.39 9.14 -15.95
N ALA A 264 1.95 7.95 -16.32
CA ALA A 264 0.58 7.49 -16.19
C ALA A 264 0.48 6.29 -15.25
N GLY A 265 -0.62 6.19 -14.52
CA GLY A 265 -0.93 5.10 -13.61
C GLY A 265 -2.42 4.84 -13.51
N GLY A 266 -2.81 3.79 -12.80
CA GLY A 266 -4.21 3.45 -12.57
C GLY A 266 -4.94 4.56 -11.80
N SER A 267 -5.92 5.19 -12.44
CA SER A 267 -6.70 6.28 -11.85
C SER A 267 -8.03 5.79 -11.30
N LEU A 268 -8.22 5.89 -9.98
CA LEU A 268 -9.49 5.57 -9.33
C LEU A 268 -10.63 6.46 -9.83
N SER A 269 -10.40 7.76 -9.94
CA SER A 269 -11.42 8.73 -10.33
C SER A 269 -11.89 8.53 -11.78
N MET A 270 -10.94 8.35 -12.71
CA MET A 270 -11.28 8.11 -14.12
C MET A 270 -11.90 6.73 -14.33
N THR A 271 -11.42 5.72 -13.63
CA THR A 271 -12.03 4.37 -13.66
C THR A 271 -13.46 4.41 -13.12
N ALA A 272 -13.70 5.14 -12.01
CA ALA A 272 -15.04 5.37 -11.49
C ALA A 272 -15.95 6.09 -12.50
N LEU A 273 -15.42 7.12 -13.16
CA LEU A 273 -16.15 7.86 -14.19
C LEU A 273 -16.56 6.96 -15.34
N ILE A 274 -15.64 6.14 -15.87
CA ILE A 274 -15.94 5.19 -16.94
C ILE A 274 -17.01 4.18 -16.51
N ASN A 275 -16.87 3.57 -15.35
CA ASN A 275 -17.85 2.62 -14.83
C ASN A 275 -19.24 3.27 -14.62
N ASN A 276 -19.30 4.45 -14.01
CA ASN A 276 -20.54 5.19 -13.77
C ASN A 276 -21.20 5.69 -15.08
N SER A 277 -20.41 5.87 -16.13
CA SER A 277 -20.91 6.22 -17.48
C SER A 277 -21.35 4.99 -18.31
N GLY A 278 -21.28 3.79 -17.72
CA GLY A 278 -21.70 2.55 -18.39
C GLY A 278 -20.61 1.87 -19.23
N GLY A 279 -19.35 2.33 -19.13
CA GLY A 279 -18.21 1.68 -19.78
C GLY A 279 -17.92 0.34 -19.10
N ARG A 280 -17.88 -0.74 -19.92
CA ARG A 280 -17.66 -2.11 -19.43
C ARG A 280 -16.48 -2.81 -20.10
N THR A 281 -15.83 -2.13 -21.02
CA THR A 281 -14.75 -2.70 -21.81
C THR A 281 -13.59 -1.72 -21.91
N ARG A 282 -12.40 -2.23 -22.22
CA ARG A 282 -11.18 -1.44 -22.44
C ARG A 282 -11.32 -0.41 -23.56
N TRP A 283 -12.23 -0.63 -24.50
CA TRP A 283 -12.48 0.28 -25.61
C TRP A 283 -13.03 1.65 -25.18
N ALA A 284 -13.63 1.75 -24.00
CA ALA A 284 -14.04 3.04 -23.43
C ALA A 284 -12.83 3.98 -23.21
N ASN A 285 -11.70 3.44 -22.75
CA ASN A 285 -10.45 4.20 -22.60
C ASN A 285 -9.81 4.58 -23.95
N VAL A 286 -9.88 3.68 -24.92
CA VAL A 286 -9.39 3.97 -26.30
C VAL A 286 -10.24 5.07 -26.95
N ALA A 287 -11.57 5.00 -26.81
CA ALA A 287 -12.48 6.03 -27.29
C ALA A 287 -12.20 7.38 -26.61
N MET A 288 -11.97 7.39 -25.29
CA MET A 288 -11.60 8.62 -24.57
C MET A 288 -10.32 9.25 -25.15
N ALA A 289 -9.30 8.46 -25.43
CA ALA A 289 -8.06 8.97 -26.02
C ALA A 289 -8.29 9.56 -27.43
N LEU A 290 -9.13 8.89 -28.23
CA LEU A 290 -9.50 9.41 -29.56
C LEU A 290 -10.28 10.72 -29.47
N PHE A 291 -11.25 10.84 -28.55
CA PHE A 291 -11.97 12.09 -28.33
C PHE A 291 -11.05 13.23 -27.90
N VAL A 292 -10.06 12.96 -27.04
CA VAL A 292 -9.06 13.95 -26.67
C VAL A 292 -8.20 14.36 -27.85
N ALA A 293 -7.77 13.41 -28.69
CA ALA A 293 -6.99 13.71 -29.92
C ALA A 293 -7.77 14.60 -30.88
N VAL A 294 -9.04 14.28 -31.13
CA VAL A 294 -9.93 15.11 -31.97
C VAL A 294 -10.14 16.49 -31.33
N GLY A 295 -10.33 16.53 -30.01
CA GLY A 295 -10.49 17.79 -29.28
C GLY A 295 -9.26 18.70 -29.38
N VAL A 296 -8.07 18.15 -29.30
CA VAL A 296 -6.81 18.90 -29.49
C VAL A 296 -6.70 19.45 -30.91
N LEU A 297 -6.99 18.64 -31.91
CA LEU A 297 -6.90 19.06 -33.32
C LEU A 297 -7.90 20.16 -33.67
N LEU A 298 -9.11 20.15 -33.11
CA LEU A 298 -10.17 21.08 -33.46
C LEU A 298 -10.21 22.34 -32.57
N PHE A 299 -9.83 22.24 -31.29
CA PHE A 299 -10.07 23.23 -30.27
C PHE A 299 -8.81 23.74 -29.55
N ALA A 300 -7.59 23.39 -30.03
CA ALA A 300 -6.34 23.83 -29.38
C ALA A 300 -6.29 25.32 -29.09
N ASN A 301 -6.74 26.16 -30.06
CA ASN A 301 -6.75 27.62 -29.95
C ASN A 301 -7.71 28.16 -28.87
N LEU A 302 -8.69 27.36 -28.42
CA LEU A 302 -9.57 27.77 -27.33
C LEU A 302 -8.96 27.45 -25.95
N LEU A 303 -8.07 26.46 -25.87
CA LEU A 303 -7.46 26.02 -24.63
C LEU A 303 -6.47 27.05 -24.04
N ILE A 304 -5.91 27.94 -24.87
CA ILE A 304 -4.99 29.02 -24.43
C ILE A 304 -5.67 30.04 -23.52
N TYR A 305 -6.99 30.24 -23.67
CA TYR A 305 -7.78 31.17 -22.88
C TYR A 305 -8.23 30.64 -21.52
N ILE A 306 -7.86 29.43 -21.15
CA ILE A 306 -8.19 28.85 -19.83
C ILE A 306 -7.38 29.60 -18.76
N PRO A 307 -8.05 30.18 -17.72
CA PRO A 307 -7.34 30.83 -16.62
C PRO A 307 -6.60 29.81 -15.72
N MET A 308 -5.39 30.16 -15.31
CA MET A 308 -4.59 29.33 -14.38
C MET A 308 -5.32 29.08 -13.03
N PRO A 309 -5.96 30.10 -12.40
CA PRO A 309 -6.74 29.86 -11.18
C PRO A 309 -7.90 28.91 -11.36
N SER A 310 -8.45 28.76 -12.57
CA SER A 310 -9.48 27.77 -12.86
C SER A 310 -8.93 26.34 -12.93
N LEU A 311 -7.71 26.15 -13.44
CA LEU A 311 -7.01 24.86 -13.35
C LEU A 311 -6.63 24.52 -11.91
N ALA A 312 -6.18 25.52 -11.13
CA ALA A 312 -5.91 25.35 -9.70
C ALA A 312 -7.19 24.94 -8.95
N ALA A 313 -8.33 25.55 -9.27
CA ALA A 313 -9.64 25.17 -8.73
C ALA A 313 -9.98 23.68 -8.99
N LEU A 314 -9.78 23.20 -10.22
CA LEU A 314 -9.97 21.79 -10.57
C LEU A 314 -9.06 20.87 -9.78
N LEU A 315 -7.78 21.23 -9.62
CA LEU A 315 -6.82 20.43 -8.87
C LEU A 315 -7.13 20.42 -7.38
N ILE A 316 -7.59 21.54 -6.81
CA ILE A 316 -8.06 21.59 -5.42
C ILE A 316 -9.25 20.64 -5.22
N LEU A 317 -10.24 20.69 -6.11
CA LEU A 317 -11.37 19.76 -6.03
C LEU A 317 -10.95 18.29 -6.20
N ALA A 318 -10.00 18.03 -7.11
CA ALA A 318 -9.41 16.69 -7.26
C ALA A 318 -8.65 16.25 -6.00
N GLY A 319 -7.92 17.17 -5.35
CA GLY A 319 -7.25 16.96 -4.08
C GLY A 319 -8.25 16.59 -2.96
N PHE A 320 -9.36 17.32 -2.85
CA PHE A 320 -10.45 16.98 -1.93
C PHE A 320 -11.06 15.60 -2.23
N GLY A 321 -11.24 15.26 -3.50
CA GLY A 321 -11.71 13.93 -3.92
C GLY A 321 -10.73 12.80 -3.55
N ALA A 322 -9.44 13.10 -3.43
CA ALA A 322 -8.42 12.16 -2.97
C ALA A 322 -8.46 11.93 -1.44
N LEU A 323 -9.08 12.84 -0.67
CA LEU A 323 -9.28 12.70 0.77
C LEU A 323 -10.37 11.66 1.03
N ARG A 324 -9.97 10.42 1.24
CA ARG A 324 -10.87 9.27 1.45
C ARG A 324 -11.38 9.25 2.88
N PHE A 325 -12.27 10.16 3.26
CA PHE A 325 -12.80 10.28 4.64
C PHE A 325 -13.35 8.97 5.19
N GLY A 326 -14.05 8.18 4.36
CA GLY A 326 -14.54 6.86 4.75
C GLY A 326 -13.41 5.89 5.10
N ALA A 327 -12.34 5.84 4.30
CA ALA A 327 -11.18 5.00 4.59
C ALA A 327 -10.41 5.47 5.85
N ILE A 328 -10.30 6.79 6.04
CA ILE A 328 -9.71 7.38 7.25
C ILE A 328 -10.50 6.95 8.49
N ALA A 329 -11.83 7.02 8.44
CA ALA A 329 -12.70 6.61 9.54
C ALA A 329 -12.55 5.10 9.84
N VAL A 330 -12.55 4.25 8.82
CA VAL A 330 -12.36 2.79 8.97
C VAL A 330 -11.01 2.49 9.61
N VAL A 331 -9.91 3.04 9.09
CA VAL A 331 -8.57 2.83 9.66
C VAL A 331 -8.50 3.37 11.09
N GLY A 332 -9.12 4.53 11.36
CA GLY A 332 -9.22 5.12 12.68
C GLY A 332 -9.92 4.22 13.71
N GLN A 333 -10.88 3.40 13.29
CA GLN A 333 -11.63 2.46 14.13
C GLN A 333 -10.96 1.08 14.25
N THR A 334 -10.08 0.70 13.33
CA THR A 334 -9.47 -0.64 13.30
C THR A 334 -8.48 -0.91 14.45
N GLY A 335 -7.95 0.14 15.10
CA GLY A 335 -7.06 0.01 16.25
C GLY A 335 -5.97 1.07 16.32
N GLY A 336 -5.35 1.22 17.50
CA GLY A 336 -4.35 2.26 17.76
C GLY A 336 -3.14 2.20 16.84
N GLN A 337 -2.64 1.00 16.56
CA GLN A 337 -1.46 0.78 15.72
C GLN A 337 -1.69 1.21 14.25
N SER A 338 -2.81 0.81 13.66
CA SER A 338 -3.17 1.21 12.28
C SER A 338 -3.35 2.74 12.18
N ARG A 339 -3.91 3.35 13.23
CA ARG A 339 -4.05 4.81 13.33
C ARG A 339 -2.71 5.52 13.35
N VAL A 340 -1.76 5.03 14.18
CA VAL A 340 -0.41 5.61 14.26
C VAL A 340 0.31 5.51 12.92
N ILE A 341 0.26 4.34 12.25
CA ILE A 341 0.88 4.15 10.92
C ILE A 341 0.28 5.11 9.89
N MET A 342 -1.05 5.25 9.86
CA MET A 342 -1.75 6.16 8.95
C MET A 342 -1.31 7.61 9.18
N VAL A 343 -1.32 8.08 10.43
CA VAL A 343 -0.92 9.45 10.78
C VAL A 343 0.57 9.69 10.48
N LEU A 344 1.43 8.74 10.84
CA LEU A 344 2.86 8.82 10.54
C LEU A 344 3.12 8.96 9.04
N THR A 345 2.46 8.12 8.22
CA THR A 345 2.60 8.15 6.75
C THR A 345 2.04 9.45 6.18
N PHE A 346 0.90 9.93 6.71
CA PHE A 346 0.31 11.22 6.32
C PHE A 346 1.27 12.39 6.59
N VAL A 347 1.78 12.49 7.81
CA VAL A 347 2.72 13.55 8.22
C VAL A 347 4.01 13.45 7.40
N ALA A 348 4.52 12.23 7.21
CA ALA A 348 5.70 12.01 6.38
C ALA A 348 5.50 12.51 4.94
N THR A 349 4.31 12.30 4.35
CA THR A 349 3.99 12.75 2.98
C THR A 349 3.97 14.28 2.86
N LEU A 350 3.70 15.00 3.94
CA LEU A 350 3.73 16.47 3.95
C LEU A 350 5.14 17.04 4.21
N LEU A 351 5.95 16.33 4.99
CA LEU A 351 7.25 16.83 5.48
C LEU A 351 8.46 16.31 4.70
N PHE A 352 8.36 15.14 4.10
CA PHE A 352 9.45 14.49 3.38
C PHE A 352 9.13 14.33 1.89
N SER A 353 10.12 13.86 1.13
CA SER A 353 9.85 13.44 -0.24
C SER A 353 8.86 12.27 -0.28
N ILE A 354 8.08 12.19 -1.36
CA ILE A 354 7.09 11.12 -1.54
C ILE A 354 7.74 9.73 -1.39
N GLN A 355 8.96 9.58 -1.89
CA GLN A 355 9.75 8.36 -1.79
C GLN A 355 10.05 7.98 -0.35
N GLN A 356 10.54 8.95 0.43
CA GLN A 356 10.84 8.76 1.85
C GLN A 356 9.59 8.48 2.67
N ALA A 357 8.48 9.17 2.36
CA ALA A 357 7.20 8.97 3.05
C ALA A 357 6.65 7.56 2.86
N VAL A 358 6.67 7.04 1.62
CA VAL A 358 6.23 5.66 1.33
C VAL A 358 7.15 4.66 2.01
N ALA A 359 8.47 4.82 1.89
CA ALA A 359 9.44 3.94 2.52
C ALA A 359 9.26 3.91 4.05
N LEU A 360 9.11 5.07 4.68
CA LEU A 360 8.88 5.19 6.13
C LEU A 360 7.57 4.48 6.53
N GLY A 361 6.48 4.69 5.78
CA GLY A 361 5.20 4.05 6.03
C GLY A 361 5.28 2.52 5.94
N VAL A 362 5.92 1.99 4.90
CA VAL A 362 6.09 0.54 4.71
C VAL A 362 6.97 -0.07 5.81
N VAL A 363 8.09 0.57 6.14
CA VAL A 363 8.98 0.12 7.23
C VAL A 363 8.26 0.15 8.57
N ALA A 364 7.53 1.22 8.87
CA ALA A 364 6.74 1.32 10.10
C ALA A 364 5.65 0.24 10.18
N ALA A 365 4.95 -0.04 9.06
CA ALA A 365 3.95 -1.09 9.00
C ALA A 365 4.56 -2.48 9.19
N PHE A 366 5.75 -2.73 8.62
CA PHE A 366 6.46 -3.98 8.78
C PHE A 366 6.92 -4.20 10.22
N ILE A 367 7.53 -3.19 10.85
CA ILE A 367 7.94 -3.24 12.26
C ILE A 367 6.73 -3.51 13.17
N ALA A 368 5.63 -2.80 12.91
CA ALA A 368 4.40 -2.97 13.65
C ALA A 368 3.80 -4.38 13.48
N TYR A 369 3.86 -4.94 12.27
CA TYR A 369 3.44 -6.32 12.00
C TYR A 369 4.30 -7.33 12.76
N VAL A 370 5.63 -7.19 12.70
CA VAL A 370 6.57 -8.07 13.42
C VAL A 370 6.32 -8.00 14.93
N TYR A 371 6.20 -6.78 15.48
CA TYR A 371 5.91 -6.58 16.91
C TYR A 371 4.59 -7.24 17.33
N ARG A 372 3.52 -7.03 16.56
CA ARG A 372 2.22 -7.65 16.84
C ARG A 372 2.28 -9.17 16.76
N SER A 373 2.89 -9.69 15.70
CA SER A 373 3.02 -11.13 15.50
C SER A 373 3.88 -11.80 16.58
N ALA A 374 4.87 -11.08 17.13
CA ALA A 374 5.69 -11.56 18.23
C ALA A 374 4.92 -11.66 19.56
N ASN A 375 3.97 -10.72 19.79
CA ASN A 375 3.19 -10.65 21.02
C ASN A 375 1.82 -11.38 20.93
N ASP A 376 1.48 -11.96 19.79
CA ASP A 376 0.22 -12.69 19.60
C ASP A 376 0.32 -14.17 20.01
N ILE A 377 1.45 -14.56 20.58
CA ILE A 377 1.62 -15.91 21.15
C ILE A 377 0.83 -15.99 22.46
N ARG A 378 0.04 -17.02 22.53
CA ARG A 378 -0.72 -17.37 23.74
C ARG A 378 -0.53 -18.83 24.05
N LEU A 379 -0.30 -19.12 25.30
CA LEU A 379 -0.27 -20.47 25.82
C LEU A 379 -1.55 -20.70 26.63
N LYS A 380 -2.22 -21.83 26.41
CA LYS A 380 -3.39 -22.23 27.18
C LYS A 380 -3.21 -23.67 27.66
N GLN A 381 -3.62 -23.93 28.88
CA GLN A 381 -3.71 -25.32 29.37
C GLN A 381 -5.03 -25.91 28.93
N VAL A 382 -4.99 -27.11 28.35
CA VAL A 382 -6.17 -27.90 27.99
C VAL A 382 -6.48 -28.90 29.12
N LYS A 383 -7.66 -28.77 29.71
CA LYS A 383 -8.17 -29.71 30.73
C LYS A 383 -9.35 -30.47 30.19
N ARG A 384 -9.46 -31.75 30.56
CA ARG A 384 -10.67 -32.54 30.30
C ARG A 384 -11.63 -32.37 31.47
N THR A 385 -12.85 -31.96 31.19
CA THR A 385 -13.92 -31.82 32.19
C THR A 385 -14.53 -33.18 32.53
N SER A 386 -15.28 -33.25 33.64
CA SER A 386 -15.96 -34.51 34.08
C SER A 386 -16.96 -35.05 33.05
N ASP A 387 -17.54 -34.16 32.25
CA ASP A 387 -18.52 -34.48 31.18
C ASP A 387 -17.85 -34.92 29.87
N GLY A 388 -16.50 -35.01 29.86
CA GLY A 388 -15.73 -35.46 28.68
C GLY A 388 -15.38 -34.36 27.66
N HIS A 389 -15.78 -33.11 27.91
CA HIS A 389 -15.41 -31.96 27.10
C HIS A 389 -13.99 -31.48 27.41
N TYR A 390 -13.43 -30.66 26.50
CA TYR A 390 -12.15 -29.98 26.71
C TYR A 390 -12.37 -28.51 26.99
N GLU A 391 -11.73 -28.01 28.05
CA GLU A 391 -11.75 -26.63 28.47
C GLU A 391 -10.34 -26.04 28.37
N GLU A 392 -10.24 -24.80 27.90
CA GLU A 392 -8.99 -24.04 27.89
C GLU A 392 -8.96 -23.06 29.07
N VAL A 393 -7.94 -23.20 29.90
CA VAL A 393 -7.69 -22.34 31.05
C VAL A 393 -6.29 -21.72 30.95
N ASP A 394 -6.02 -20.70 31.75
CA ASP A 394 -4.66 -20.17 31.80
C ASP A 394 -3.68 -21.21 32.35
N PRO A 395 -2.45 -21.28 31.81
CA PRO A 395 -1.45 -22.20 32.30
C PRO A 395 -1.06 -21.82 33.74
N PRO A 396 -0.65 -22.77 34.58
CA PRO A 396 -0.13 -22.49 35.90
C PRO A 396 1.24 -21.80 35.80
N ASP A 397 1.61 -20.96 36.74
CA ASP A 397 2.95 -20.35 36.79
C ASP A 397 4.04 -21.41 36.98
N THR A 398 3.75 -22.47 37.77
CA THR A 398 4.64 -23.58 38.04
C THR A 398 3.93 -24.90 37.72
N LEU A 399 4.64 -25.81 37.10
CA LEU A 399 4.10 -27.13 36.75
C LEU A 399 3.67 -27.90 38.02
N PRO A 400 2.50 -28.56 38.00
CA PRO A 400 2.10 -29.41 39.12
C PRO A 400 3.00 -30.67 39.21
N SER A 401 3.35 -31.08 40.42
CA SER A 401 4.13 -32.28 40.65
C SER A 401 3.32 -33.53 40.35
N ASP A 402 3.98 -34.57 39.82
CA ASP A 402 3.41 -35.87 39.51
C ASP A 402 2.11 -35.83 38.68
N ALA A 403 2.04 -34.88 37.75
CA ALA A 403 0.85 -34.65 36.91
C ALA A 403 1.23 -34.40 35.45
N VAL A 404 0.29 -34.68 34.56
CA VAL A 404 0.42 -34.37 33.12
C VAL A 404 -0.28 -33.04 32.83
N THR A 405 0.47 -32.09 32.31
CA THR A 405 -0.06 -30.77 31.90
C THR A 405 -0.06 -30.68 30.38
N VAL A 406 -1.23 -30.49 29.75
CA VAL A 406 -1.35 -30.30 28.30
C VAL A 406 -1.39 -28.81 27.99
N LEU A 407 -0.44 -28.35 27.21
CA LEU A 407 -0.29 -26.95 26.83
C LEU A 407 -0.54 -26.79 25.33
N ASN A 408 -1.45 -25.88 24.95
CA ASN A 408 -1.76 -25.56 23.56
C ASN A 408 -1.14 -24.20 23.21
N THR A 409 -0.34 -24.15 22.12
CA THR A 409 0.30 -22.93 21.63
C THR A 409 -0.53 -22.31 20.52
N TYR A 410 -0.85 -21.02 20.67
CA TYR A 410 -1.49 -20.19 19.65
C TYR A 410 -0.51 -19.13 19.14
N GLY A 411 -0.70 -18.71 17.89
CA GLY A 411 0.16 -17.71 17.26
C GLY A 411 1.32 -18.34 16.47
N ASN A 412 2.10 -17.49 15.82
CA ASN A 412 3.19 -17.92 14.94
C ASN A 412 4.52 -17.95 15.71
N VAL A 413 5.12 -19.12 15.84
CA VAL A 413 6.36 -19.36 16.61
C VAL A 413 7.64 -19.08 15.80
N PHE A 414 7.69 -17.93 15.09
CA PHE A 414 8.94 -17.45 14.50
C PHE A 414 9.92 -16.93 15.58
N PHE A 415 11.12 -16.45 15.17
CA PHE A 415 12.19 -16.09 16.12
C PHE A 415 11.76 -15.15 17.27
N ALA A 416 10.95 -14.11 16.95
CA ALA A 416 10.49 -13.14 17.95
C ALA A 416 9.40 -13.74 18.86
N GLY A 417 8.50 -14.54 18.29
CA GLY A 417 7.46 -15.23 19.05
C GLY A 417 8.00 -16.34 19.96
N ALA A 418 9.07 -17.01 19.58
CA ALA A 418 9.70 -18.03 20.41
C ALA A 418 10.20 -17.45 21.75
N SER A 419 10.68 -16.20 21.76
CA SER A 419 11.09 -15.55 23.01
C SER A 419 9.92 -15.22 23.94
N THR A 420 8.75 -14.93 23.38
CA THR A 420 7.50 -14.73 24.14
C THR A 420 7.01 -16.07 24.70
N LEU A 421 7.02 -17.13 23.88
CA LEU A 421 6.65 -18.48 24.34
C LEU A 421 7.49 -18.92 25.54
N ARG A 422 8.81 -18.68 25.52
CA ARG A 422 9.68 -19.02 26.64
C ARG A 422 9.26 -18.37 27.97
N LYS A 423 8.69 -17.16 27.91
CA LYS A 423 8.21 -16.45 29.11
C LYS A 423 6.86 -16.95 29.60
N GLU A 424 6.04 -17.48 28.68
CA GLU A 424 4.71 -17.98 28.99
C GLU A 424 4.72 -19.45 29.43
N LEU A 425 5.80 -20.20 29.13
CA LEU A 425 5.93 -21.60 29.55
C LEU A 425 6.02 -21.69 31.07
N PRO A 426 5.21 -22.58 31.74
CA PRO A 426 5.26 -22.82 33.17
C PRO A 426 6.64 -23.25 33.64
N SER A 427 7.13 -22.71 34.73
CA SER A 427 8.41 -23.14 35.31
C SER A 427 8.32 -24.57 35.88
N ALA A 428 9.34 -25.37 35.65
CA ALA A 428 9.50 -26.66 36.29
C ALA A 428 10.22 -26.58 37.65
N ALA A 429 10.68 -25.37 38.07
CA ALA A 429 11.39 -25.19 39.33
C ALA A 429 10.48 -25.48 40.53
N GLY A 430 10.95 -26.34 41.44
CA GLY A 430 10.18 -26.76 42.62
C GLY A 430 9.13 -27.84 42.36
N SER A 431 8.96 -28.25 41.10
CA SER A 431 8.09 -29.39 40.75
C SER A 431 8.85 -30.71 40.87
N HIS A 432 8.12 -31.76 41.14
CA HIS A 432 8.66 -33.12 41.19
C HIS A 432 8.00 -33.96 40.11
N ARG A 433 8.80 -34.51 39.18
CA ARG A 433 8.35 -35.33 38.04
C ARG A 433 7.19 -34.68 37.24
N PRO A 434 7.27 -33.43 36.82
CA PRO A 434 6.22 -32.85 35.99
C PRO A 434 6.27 -33.47 34.59
N VAL A 435 5.11 -33.75 34.01
CA VAL A 435 5.02 -34.17 32.60
C VAL A 435 4.28 -33.13 31.79
N VAL A 436 4.87 -32.73 30.68
CA VAL A 436 4.27 -31.73 29.82
C VAL A 436 3.97 -32.33 28.44
N VAL A 437 2.78 -32.07 27.93
CA VAL A 437 2.40 -32.31 26.53
C VAL A 437 2.25 -30.97 25.86
N LEU A 438 3.22 -30.57 25.01
CA LEU A 438 3.17 -29.37 24.24
C LEU A 438 2.53 -29.61 22.86
N ARG A 439 1.39 -28.99 22.60
CA ARG A 439 0.62 -29.19 21.37
C ARG A 439 1.02 -28.17 20.31
N LEU A 440 1.45 -28.68 19.12
CA LEU A 440 2.02 -27.89 18.02
C LEU A 440 1.18 -28.00 16.72
N ARG A 441 -0.11 -28.32 16.82
CA ARG A 441 -0.96 -28.69 15.68
C ARG A 441 -0.96 -27.70 14.51
N HIS A 442 -0.74 -26.42 14.74
CA HIS A 442 -0.80 -25.38 13.71
C HIS A 442 0.58 -24.82 13.35
N GLN A 443 1.63 -25.55 13.70
CA GLN A 443 3.00 -25.15 13.43
C GLN A 443 3.58 -26.04 12.32
N ASP A 444 3.50 -25.58 11.07
CA ASP A 444 4.02 -26.36 9.93
C ASP A 444 5.55 -26.27 9.81
N ARG A 445 6.12 -25.16 10.27
CA ARG A 445 7.57 -24.94 10.29
C ARG A 445 7.96 -24.15 11.53
N ALA A 446 9.09 -24.51 12.10
CA ALA A 446 9.65 -23.85 13.27
C ALA A 446 10.97 -23.15 12.93
N GLY A 447 11.17 -21.95 13.44
CA GLY A 447 12.49 -21.29 13.38
C GLY A 447 13.48 -21.96 14.33
N SER A 448 14.78 -21.83 14.05
CA SER A 448 15.85 -22.40 14.92
C SER A 448 15.74 -21.93 16.38
N THR A 449 15.28 -20.69 16.60
CA THR A 449 15.05 -20.13 17.94
C THR A 449 13.95 -20.89 18.69
N PHE A 450 12.86 -21.26 18.00
CA PHE A 450 11.78 -22.05 18.61
C PHE A 450 12.26 -23.46 18.96
N LEU A 451 12.98 -24.14 18.05
CA LEU A 451 13.54 -25.44 18.31
C LEU A 451 14.44 -25.43 19.55
N LYS A 452 15.25 -24.38 19.70
CA LYS A 452 16.08 -24.19 20.88
C LYS A 452 15.26 -23.97 22.16
N VAL A 453 14.18 -23.19 22.10
CA VAL A 453 13.28 -22.98 23.27
C VAL A 453 12.65 -24.31 23.71
N VAL A 454 12.26 -25.17 22.77
CA VAL A 454 11.71 -26.51 23.08
C VAL A 454 12.79 -27.40 23.73
N ASP A 455 14.02 -27.39 23.20
CA ASP A 455 15.13 -28.17 23.78
C ASP A 455 15.47 -27.69 25.20
N ASP A 456 15.64 -26.35 25.38
CA ASP A 456 15.95 -25.75 26.68
C ASP A 456 14.85 -26.05 27.72
N TYR A 457 13.59 -26.06 27.29
CA TYR A 457 12.45 -26.40 28.16
C TYR A 457 12.37 -27.89 28.49
N ALA A 458 12.65 -28.77 27.52
CA ALA A 458 12.76 -30.18 27.75
C ALA A 458 13.83 -30.50 28.81
N ASP A 459 14.98 -29.82 28.73
CA ASP A 459 16.06 -29.96 29.72
C ASP A 459 15.66 -29.41 31.09
N GLU A 460 14.88 -28.35 31.17
CA GLU A 460 14.34 -27.82 32.43
C GLU A 460 13.40 -28.82 33.10
N VAL A 461 12.47 -29.39 32.32
CA VAL A 461 11.52 -30.41 32.79
C VAL A 461 12.25 -31.68 33.22
N ARG A 462 13.26 -32.14 32.48
CA ARG A 462 14.09 -33.29 32.83
C ARG A 462 14.90 -33.08 34.10
N ARG A 463 15.44 -31.87 34.34
CA ARG A 463 16.13 -31.56 35.60
C ARG A 463 15.22 -31.60 36.82
N ALA A 464 13.91 -31.39 36.64
CA ALA A 464 12.90 -31.58 37.67
C ALA A 464 12.44 -33.08 37.79
N GLY A 465 13.12 -33.99 37.09
CA GLY A 465 12.78 -35.41 37.03
C GLY A 465 11.54 -35.73 36.19
N GLY A 466 11.11 -34.81 35.34
CA GLY A 466 9.94 -34.93 34.47
C GLY A 466 10.27 -35.26 33.00
N GLU A 467 9.27 -35.14 32.11
CA GLU A 467 9.45 -35.42 30.70
C GLU A 467 8.55 -34.51 29.82
N LEU A 468 9.05 -34.15 28.62
CA LEU A 468 8.33 -33.35 27.63
C LEU A 468 7.88 -34.24 26.46
N PHE A 469 6.60 -34.16 26.12
CA PHE A 469 6.00 -34.76 24.94
C PHE A 469 5.53 -33.70 23.98
N LEU A 470 5.70 -33.91 22.67
CA LEU A 470 5.16 -33.04 21.62
C LEU A 470 3.97 -33.75 20.96
N SER A 471 2.88 -33.02 20.70
CA SER A 471 1.71 -33.59 20.05
C SER A 471 1.21 -32.73 18.90
N GLY A 472 0.66 -33.38 17.87
CA GLY A 472 0.14 -32.70 16.68
C GLY A 472 1.22 -32.11 15.80
N VAL A 473 2.38 -32.72 15.75
CA VAL A 473 3.51 -32.31 14.93
C VAL A 473 3.21 -32.58 13.45
N SER A 474 3.25 -31.57 12.60
CA SER A 474 3.01 -31.71 11.16
C SER A 474 4.11 -32.54 10.49
N PRO A 475 3.85 -33.19 9.34
CA PRO A 475 4.88 -33.93 8.60
C PRO A 475 6.09 -33.04 8.25
N GLU A 476 5.88 -31.78 7.90
CA GLU A 476 6.92 -30.82 7.57
C GLU A 476 7.80 -30.47 8.77
N LEU A 477 7.18 -30.29 9.94
CA LEU A 477 7.91 -30.04 11.18
C LEU A 477 8.65 -31.28 11.65
N MET A 478 8.05 -32.47 11.48
CA MET A 478 8.69 -33.75 11.80
C MET A 478 9.98 -33.96 11.00
N ASP A 479 9.90 -33.78 9.67
CA ASP A 479 11.06 -33.83 8.76
C ASP A 479 12.14 -32.78 9.12
N GLN A 480 11.71 -31.58 9.56
CA GLN A 480 12.63 -30.55 10.05
C GLN A 480 13.33 -31.00 11.35
N MET A 481 12.60 -31.58 12.32
CA MET A 481 13.16 -32.05 13.58
C MET A 481 14.12 -33.22 13.38
N GLU A 482 13.84 -34.11 12.43
CA GLU A 482 14.73 -35.21 12.06
C GLU A 482 16.05 -34.64 11.48
N ARG A 483 15.98 -33.77 10.49
CA ARG A 483 17.18 -33.13 9.87
C ARG A 483 18.02 -32.31 10.84
N THR A 484 17.42 -31.77 11.89
CA THR A 484 18.16 -30.95 12.89
C THR A 484 18.63 -31.79 14.08
N GLY A 485 18.37 -33.12 14.09
CA GLY A 485 18.70 -34.01 15.20
C GLY A 485 17.87 -33.79 16.48
N GLN A 486 16.82 -32.95 16.40
CA GLN A 486 15.97 -32.67 17.57
C GLN A 486 15.07 -33.84 17.92
N LEU A 487 14.62 -34.60 16.92
CA LEU A 487 13.81 -35.78 17.13
C LEU A 487 14.57 -36.85 17.96
N GLU A 488 15.87 -36.96 17.71
CA GLU A 488 16.75 -37.88 18.49
C GLU A 488 16.97 -37.37 19.91
N ARG A 489 17.21 -36.07 20.11
CA ARG A 489 17.40 -35.45 21.43
C ARG A 489 16.17 -35.55 22.34
N LEU A 490 14.99 -35.34 21.78
CA LEU A 490 13.72 -35.46 22.52
C LEU A 490 13.30 -36.93 22.72
N GLY A 491 13.71 -37.80 21.81
CA GLY A 491 13.26 -39.19 21.71
C GLY A 491 12.06 -39.33 20.78
N ALA A 492 12.17 -40.16 19.76
CA ALA A 492 11.11 -40.33 18.75
C ALA A 492 9.77 -40.82 19.36
N SER A 493 9.81 -41.55 20.48
CA SER A 493 8.62 -42.00 21.22
C SER A 493 7.88 -40.88 21.96
N HIS A 494 8.48 -39.69 22.08
CA HIS A 494 7.88 -38.55 22.76
C HIS A 494 7.24 -37.56 21.77
N VAL A 495 7.30 -37.81 20.46
CA VAL A 495 6.78 -36.94 19.42
C VAL A 495 5.63 -37.65 18.69
N PHE A 496 4.43 -37.08 18.79
CA PHE A 496 3.20 -37.61 18.22
C PHE A 496 2.79 -36.79 16.98
N PRO A 497 2.72 -37.43 15.80
CA PRO A 497 2.37 -36.74 14.57
C PRO A 497 0.94 -36.21 14.57
N ALA A 498 0.68 -35.20 13.77
CA ALA A 498 -0.67 -34.68 13.54
C ALA A 498 -1.54 -35.74 12.87
N ASP A 499 -2.78 -35.87 13.35
CA ASP A 499 -3.80 -36.79 12.82
C ASP A 499 -4.98 -35.98 12.25
N ALA A 500 -5.75 -36.55 11.34
CA ALA A 500 -6.99 -35.96 10.85
C ALA A 500 -8.04 -35.75 11.96
N VAL A 501 -8.03 -36.63 12.96
CA VAL A 501 -8.87 -36.51 14.16
C VAL A 501 -8.24 -35.54 15.14
N ILE A 502 -8.98 -34.50 15.52
CA ILE A 502 -8.45 -33.27 16.14
C ILE A 502 -7.68 -33.51 17.43
N HIS A 503 -8.10 -34.38 18.31
CA HIS A 503 -7.47 -34.59 19.63
C HIS A 503 -6.66 -35.87 19.75
N ARG A 504 -6.70 -36.77 18.75
CA ARG A 504 -6.07 -38.11 18.84
C ARG A 504 -4.59 -38.06 19.24
N ALA A 505 -3.77 -37.23 18.56
CA ALA A 505 -2.35 -37.11 18.88
C ALA A 505 -2.12 -36.61 20.33
N SER A 506 -2.96 -35.68 20.81
CA SER A 506 -2.86 -35.16 22.18
C SER A 506 -3.31 -36.19 23.22
N GLU A 507 -4.33 -36.98 22.91
CA GLU A 507 -4.76 -38.10 23.79
C GLU A 507 -3.69 -39.19 23.87
N GLN A 508 -3.07 -39.53 22.75
CA GLN A 508 -1.95 -40.47 22.71
C GLN A 508 -0.75 -39.97 23.54
N ALA A 509 -0.37 -38.70 23.37
CA ALA A 509 0.69 -38.09 24.14
C ALA A 509 0.36 -38.02 25.65
N PHE A 510 -0.89 -37.69 25.99
CA PHE A 510 -1.36 -37.68 27.37
C PHE A 510 -1.32 -39.11 28.00
N ALA A 511 -1.76 -40.11 27.25
CA ALA A 511 -1.70 -41.52 27.70
C ALA A 511 -0.24 -41.98 27.90
N ALA A 512 0.66 -41.66 26.96
CA ALA A 512 2.08 -41.95 27.08
C ALA A 512 2.72 -41.26 28.29
N GLY A 513 2.43 -39.95 28.49
CA GLY A 513 2.88 -39.21 29.68
C GLY A 513 2.35 -39.77 30.99
N SER A 514 1.07 -40.18 31.02
CA SER A 514 0.48 -40.83 32.20
C SER A 514 1.10 -42.19 32.49
N GLN A 515 1.41 -42.98 31.47
CA GLN A 515 2.11 -44.26 31.60
C GLN A 515 3.54 -44.04 32.11
N TRP A 516 4.25 -43.05 31.58
CA TRP A 516 5.58 -42.66 32.02
C TRP A 516 5.60 -42.33 33.52
N LEU A 517 4.64 -41.52 34.01
CA LEU A 517 4.49 -41.20 35.43
C LEU A 517 4.27 -42.42 36.30
N LYS A 518 3.36 -43.32 35.89
CA LYS A 518 3.10 -44.58 36.65
C LYS A 518 4.35 -45.42 36.80
N THR A 519 5.12 -45.59 35.73
CA THR A 519 6.33 -46.40 35.73
C THR A 519 7.42 -45.79 36.63
N HIS A 520 7.57 -44.47 36.63
CA HIS A 520 8.61 -43.79 37.41
C HIS A 520 8.22 -43.63 38.89
N ARG A 521 6.91 -43.58 39.22
CA ARG A 521 6.42 -43.71 40.60
C ARG A 521 6.74 -45.07 41.21
N ALA A 522 6.41 -46.14 40.51
CA ALA A 522 6.66 -47.52 40.99
C ALA A 522 8.16 -47.78 41.24
N LYS A 523 9.04 -47.27 40.37
CA LYS A 523 10.50 -47.36 40.57
C LYS A 523 11.01 -46.58 41.78
N ALA A 524 10.43 -45.42 42.07
CA ALA A 524 10.82 -44.60 43.22
C ALA A 524 10.38 -45.24 44.56
N GLU A 525 9.19 -45.84 44.61
CA GLU A 525 8.69 -46.60 45.77
C GLU A 525 9.55 -47.84 46.06
N GLN A 526 9.99 -48.55 45.03
CA GLN A 526 10.90 -49.72 45.18
C GLN A 526 12.30 -49.35 45.71
N HIS A 527 12.79 -48.11 45.45
CA HIS A 527 14.09 -47.66 45.94
C HIS A 527 14.02 -47.06 47.37
N GLN A 528 12.83 -46.72 47.89
CA GLN A 528 12.65 -46.30 49.27
C GLN A 528 12.46 -47.47 50.23
N ASP A 529 12.05 -48.64 49.72
CA ASP A 529 11.85 -49.86 50.51
C ASP A 529 13.09 -50.80 50.49
N SER A 530 14.15 -50.41 49.77
CA SER A 530 15.44 -51.15 49.74
C SER A 530 16.53 -50.32 50.46
#